data_48ced5781a449e9127cdf843e41382ac
#
_entry.id   48ced5781a449e9127cdf843e41382ac
#
_cell.length_a   1.000
_cell.length_b   1.000
_cell.length_c   1.000
_cell.angle_alpha   90.00
_cell.angle_beta   90.00
_cell.angle_gamma   90.00
#
_symmetry.space_group_name_H-M   'P 1'
#
loop_
_entity.id
_entity.type
_entity.pdbx_description
1 polymer ?
#
loop_
_entity_poly.entity_id
_entity_poly.type
_entity_poly.pdbx_seq_one_letter_code
_entity_poly.pdbx_strand_id
1 'polypeptide(L)'
;MKLLHASDFHLDSPLTGLSTEKSAQRRRELREIPARLADLARVEEVDLVLLPGDLFDGERVYPETVRALAEALEAMPVPVFIAPGNHDWYHEGSPYVAFSWPDHVHIFTDPELQAVELPGLNCVVHGCAFTAPHREDDPLAGFTAPDDGKLHLLCVHGEMGLTGSYAPIDPKSLERSSAAYAALGHVHAAGSGRAGKTLWAYPGCPEGRGFDELGPKGALIVSFGENVQLGISSPDGPPMAPIDMGNQPVAAKFVPVCQRQYRIETVDVNDFSAALPTGQCPDLVRLLLAGESRDTPNLAALTARAAPHFFHVELRDRTTLPADLWARAEEDSLTGLFLREMRARLDSADESEKDTLLLAARYGLAALEGGEDIRP
;
A
#
# COMPACT_ATOMS: atom_id res chain seq x y z
N MET A 1 21.80 17.23 4.60
CA MET A 1 20.63 16.95 5.43
C MET A 1 19.95 15.68 4.90
N LYS A 2 19.50 14.80 5.79
CA LYS A 2 18.68 13.63 5.46
C LYS A 2 17.36 13.68 6.22
N LEU A 3 16.28 13.18 5.62
CA LEU A 3 15.01 13.01 6.31
C LEU A 3 14.43 11.60 6.08
N LEU A 4 13.67 11.12 7.05
CA LEU A 4 12.79 9.97 6.93
C LEU A 4 11.39 10.47 6.56
N HIS A 5 10.80 9.91 5.51
CA HIS A 5 9.43 10.15 5.10
C HIS A 5 8.64 8.82 5.13
N ALA A 6 7.64 8.76 5.98
CA ALA A 6 6.74 7.61 6.10
C ALA A 6 5.30 8.08 6.37
N SER A 7 4.30 7.38 5.89
CA SER A 7 2.87 7.72 6.04
C SER A 7 2.00 6.48 6.01
N ASP A 8 0.71 6.64 6.22
CA ASP A 8 -0.31 5.62 5.97
C ASP A 8 -0.07 4.31 6.76
N PHE A 9 0.22 4.45 8.06
CA PHE A 9 0.46 3.29 8.94
C PHE A 9 -0.83 2.54 9.23
N HIS A 10 -1.94 3.27 9.32
CA HIS A 10 -3.26 2.74 9.65
C HIS A 10 -3.23 1.77 10.83
N LEU A 11 -2.58 2.19 11.90
CA LEU A 11 -2.53 1.41 13.13
C LEU A 11 -3.95 1.11 13.62
N ASP A 12 -4.15 -0.10 14.12
CA ASP A 12 -5.43 -0.67 14.56
C ASP A 12 -6.44 -0.96 13.43
N SER A 13 -6.01 -1.01 12.18
CA SER A 13 -6.83 -1.46 11.05
C SER A 13 -7.49 -2.83 11.31
N PRO A 14 -8.75 -3.04 10.90
CA PRO A 14 -9.53 -4.24 11.25
C PRO A 14 -8.98 -5.55 10.65
N LEU A 15 -8.16 -5.52 9.59
CA LEU A 15 -7.53 -6.69 8.95
C LEU A 15 -8.54 -7.81 8.66
N THR A 16 -9.51 -7.52 7.81
CA THR A 16 -10.56 -8.46 7.41
C THR A 16 -10.01 -9.62 6.57
N GLY A 17 -10.69 -10.77 6.57
CA GLY A 17 -10.29 -11.93 5.76
C GLY A 17 -9.29 -12.89 6.42
N LEU A 18 -8.75 -12.56 7.59
CA LEU A 18 -7.86 -13.42 8.36
C LEU A 18 -8.59 -14.08 9.55
N SER A 19 -8.07 -15.22 10.02
CA SER A 19 -8.55 -15.79 11.29
C SER A 19 -8.29 -14.81 12.46
N THR A 20 -9.06 -14.96 13.55
CA THR A 20 -8.90 -14.12 14.76
C THR A 20 -7.47 -14.11 15.28
N GLU A 21 -6.80 -15.26 15.28
CA GLU A 21 -5.42 -15.40 15.73
C GLU A 21 -4.44 -14.65 14.80
N LYS A 22 -4.54 -14.85 13.49
CA LYS A 22 -3.69 -14.17 12.50
C LYS A 22 -3.94 -12.66 12.48
N SER A 23 -5.20 -12.22 12.59
CA SER A 23 -5.54 -10.81 12.70
C SER A 23 -4.94 -10.18 13.97
N ALA A 24 -4.97 -10.89 15.12
CA ALA A 24 -4.34 -10.42 16.33
C ALA A 24 -2.81 -10.33 16.21
N GLN A 25 -2.19 -11.30 15.53
CA GLN A 25 -0.76 -11.26 15.23
C GLN A 25 -0.42 -10.10 14.32
N ARG A 26 -1.15 -9.90 13.21
CA ARG A 26 -0.92 -8.80 12.27
C ARG A 26 -1.08 -7.43 12.95
N ARG A 27 -2.07 -7.25 13.83
CA ARG A 27 -2.19 -6.00 14.61
C ARG A 27 -0.98 -5.74 15.51
N ARG A 28 -0.39 -6.77 16.12
CA ARG A 28 0.87 -6.59 16.87
C ARG A 28 2.02 -6.18 15.94
N GLU A 29 2.15 -6.83 14.78
CA GLU A 29 3.16 -6.51 13.78
C GLU A 29 3.02 -5.07 13.23
N LEU A 30 1.79 -4.58 13.04
CA LEU A 30 1.52 -3.18 12.69
C LEU A 30 2.01 -2.22 13.79
N ARG A 31 1.76 -2.53 15.06
CA ARG A 31 2.22 -1.69 16.18
C ARG A 31 3.76 -1.64 16.33
N GLU A 32 4.48 -2.58 15.73
CA GLU A 32 5.95 -2.59 15.70
C GLU A 32 6.54 -1.70 14.59
N ILE A 33 5.71 -1.23 13.63
CA ILE A 33 6.17 -0.37 12.54
C ILE A 33 6.87 0.90 13.04
N PRO A 34 6.30 1.68 13.98
CA PRO A 34 6.95 2.88 14.47
C PRO A 34 8.35 2.60 15.06
N ALA A 35 8.52 1.50 15.79
CA ALA A 35 9.83 1.12 16.36
C ALA A 35 10.83 0.76 15.25
N ARG A 36 10.41 0.05 14.20
CA ARG A 36 11.26 -0.26 13.03
C ARG A 36 11.68 1.01 12.27
N LEU A 37 10.77 2.00 12.17
CA LEU A 37 11.09 3.31 11.59
C LEU A 37 12.05 4.11 12.47
N ALA A 38 11.94 4.02 13.81
CA ALA A 38 12.90 4.62 14.74
C ALA A 38 14.29 4.01 14.58
N ASP A 39 14.38 2.70 14.45
CA ASP A 39 15.64 2.02 14.16
C ASP A 39 16.23 2.44 12.81
N LEU A 40 15.38 2.55 11.78
CA LEU A 40 15.78 3.02 10.45
C LEU A 40 16.31 4.47 10.52
N ALA A 41 15.61 5.37 11.21
CA ALA A 41 16.02 6.76 11.40
C ALA A 41 17.39 6.86 12.05
N ARG A 42 17.63 6.03 13.06
CA ARG A 42 18.93 5.96 13.77
C ARG A 42 20.04 5.40 12.89
N VAL A 43 19.78 4.32 12.13
CA VAL A 43 20.78 3.67 11.26
C VAL A 43 21.18 4.56 10.10
N GLU A 44 20.20 5.26 9.51
CA GLU A 44 20.43 6.20 8.39
C GLU A 44 20.93 7.57 8.88
N GLU A 45 20.96 7.83 10.19
CA GLU A 45 21.39 9.11 10.78
C GLU A 45 20.60 10.27 10.17
N VAL A 46 19.26 10.20 10.24
CA VAL A 46 18.39 11.27 9.71
C VAL A 46 18.39 12.48 10.62
N ASP A 47 18.21 13.66 10.03
CA ASP A 47 18.17 14.95 10.71
C ASP A 47 16.74 15.35 11.11
N LEU A 48 15.73 14.83 10.42
CA LEU A 48 14.30 15.06 10.72
C LEU A 48 13.40 13.96 10.15
N VAL A 49 12.16 13.88 10.65
CA VAL A 49 11.14 12.92 10.22
C VAL A 49 9.87 13.64 9.79
N LEU A 50 9.32 13.27 8.62
CA LEU A 50 8.05 13.76 8.12
C LEU A 50 7.04 12.60 8.04
N LEU A 51 5.90 12.77 8.72
CA LEU A 51 4.81 11.81 8.81
C LEU A 51 3.50 12.44 8.28
N PRO A 52 3.29 12.47 6.96
CA PRO A 52 2.09 13.06 6.38
C PRO A 52 0.86 12.15 6.48
N GLY A 53 0.39 11.90 7.71
CA GLY A 53 -0.93 11.44 8.07
C GLY A 53 -1.24 9.95 7.94
N ASP A 54 -2.49 9.65 8.32
CA ASP A 54 -3.06 8.30 8.38
C ASP A 54 -2.21 7.33 9.20
N LEU A 55 -1.73 7.81 10.38
CA LEU A 55 -0.99 6.98 11.32
C LEU A 55 -1.93 6.01 12.05
N PHE A 56 -3.20 6.38 12.23
CA PHE A 56 -4.26 5.57 12.82
C PHE A 56 -5.39 5.31 11.83
N ASP A 57 -6.07 4.16 11.96
CA ASP A 57 -7.16 3.76 11.05
C ASP A 57 -8.55 4.17 11.59
N GLY A 58 -8.70 5.41 12.04
CA GLY A 58 -9.95 6.01 12.48
C GLY A 58 -9.93 6.58 13.90
N GLU A 59 -11.09 7.03 14.36
CA GLU A 59 -11.25 7.75 15.64
C GLU A 59 -11.00 6.88 16.88
N ARG A 60 -11.23 5.57 16.78
CA ARG A 60 -11.13 4.64 17.92
C ARG A 60 -9.81 3.90 17.90
N VAL A 61 -8.86 4.41 18.63
CA VAL A 61 -7.51 3.85 18.74
C VAL A 61 -7.30 3.23 20.12
N TYR A 62 -6.62 2.10 20.18
CA TYR A 62 -6.28 1.50 21.47
C TYR A 62 -5.18 2.30 22.17
N PRO A 63 -5.29 2.57 23.48
CA PRO A 63 -4.27 3.33 24.22
C PRO A 63 -2.86 2.74 24.12
N GLU A 64 -2.74 1.42 24.05
CA GLU A 64 -1.45 0.76 23.86
C GLU A 64 -0.83 1.05 22.48
N THR A 65 -1.65 1.28 21.45
CA THR A 65 -1.18 1.64 20.12
C THR A 65 -0.63 3.05 20.08
N VAL A 66 -1.35 4.00 20.69
CA VAL A 66 -0.87 5.40 20.82
C VAL A 66 0.43 5.45 21.61
N ARG A 67 0.49 4.68 22.73
CA ARG A 67 1.70 4.61 23.53
C ARG A 67 2.90 4.05 22.75
N ALA A 68 2.69 2.97 21.99
CA ALA A 68 3.75 2.38 21.17
C ALA A 68 4.28 3.36 20.12
N LEU A 69 3.40 4.16 19.50
CA LEU A 69 3.81 5.22 18.59
C LEU A 69 4.60 6.32 19.33
N ALA A 70 4.09 6.82 20.46
CA ALA A 70 4.75 7.87 21.24
C ALA A 70 6.13 7.42 21.73
N GLU A 71 6.27 6.19 22.23
CA GLU A 71 7.58 5.61 22.65
C GLU A 71 8.57 5.48 21.49
N ALA A 72 8.08 5.11 20.30
CA ALA A 72 8.92 5.04 19.11
C ALA A 72 9.37 6.42 18.65
N LEU A 73 8.50 7.45 18.71
CA LEU A 73 8.85 8.83 18.39
C LEU A 73 9.82 9.41 19.42
N GLU A 74 9.67 9.10 20.70
CA GLU A 74 10.63 9.49 21.75
C GLU A 74 12.04 8.91 21.50
N ALA A 75 12.11 7.72 20.90
CA ALA A 75 13.36 7.08 20.51
C ALA A 75 14.03 7.72 19.27
N MET A 76 13.37 8.65 18.60
CA MET A 76 13.91 9.42 17.47
C MET A 76 14.36 10.82 17.95
N PRO A 77 15.63 11.02 18.33
CA PRO A 77 16.07 12.30 18.96
C PRO A 77 16.25 13.42 17.93
N VAL A 78 15.32 13.52 16.98
CA VAL A 78 15.29 14.51 15.89
C VAL A 78 13.90 15.10 15.78
N PRO A 79 13.72 16.32 15.21
CA PRO A 79 12.41 16.87 14.98
C PRO A 79 11.50 15.93 14.16
N VAL A 80 10.27 15.73 14.63
CA VAL A 80 9.25 14.93 13.94
C VAL A 80 8.06 15.81 13.64
N PHE A 81 7.56 15.77 12.41
CA PHE A 81 6.38 16.51 11.98
C PHE A 81 5.27 15.55 11.55
N ILE A 82 4.10 15.72 12.14
CA ILE A 82 2.89 14.95 11.84
C ILE A 82 1.85 15.89 11.23
N ALA A 83 1.39 15.59 10.02
CA ALA A 83 0.24 16.25 9.40
C ALA A 83 -0.93 15.24 9.41
N PRO A 84 -1.90 15.36 10.35
CA PRO A 84 -3.03 14.42 10.43
C PRO A 84 -3.74 14.24 9.09
N GLY A 85 -4.08 12.99 8.74
CA GLY A 85 -4.75 12.62 7.50
C GLY A 85 -6.27 12.51 7.64
N ASN A 86 -6.90 11.90 6.65
CA ASN A 86 -8.35 11.80 6.61
C ASN A 86 -8.91 10.67 7.48
N HIS A 87 -8.13 9.66 7.86
CA HIS A 87 -8.53 8.63 8.80
C HIS A 87 -8.34 9.06 10.26
N ASP A 88 -7.36 9.89 10.52
CA ASP A 88 -6.96 10.33 11.87
C ASP A 88 -6.99 11.86 12.04
N TRP A 89 -7.98 12.54 11.42
CA TRP A 89 -8.08 14.01 11.42
C TRP A 89 -8.02 14.63 12.80
N TYR A 90 -7.49 15.87 12.85
CA TYR A 90 -7.31 16.60 14.09
C TYR A 90 -8.64 17.13 14.63
N HIS A 91 -9.02 16.72 15.85
CA HIS A 91 -10.19 17.18 16.59
C HIS A 91 -10.00 16.93 18.09
N GLU A 92 -10.88 17.50 18.95
CA GLU A 92 -10.76 17.41 20.41
C GLU A 92 -10.67 15.98 20.97
N GLY A 93 -11.28 15.00 20.32
CA GLY A 93 -11.25 13.60 20.71
C GLY A 93 -10.17 12.77 20.04
N SER A 94 -9.37 13.35 19.15
CA SER A 94 -8.34 12.63 18.42
C SER A 94 -7.18 12.19 19.32
N PRO A 95 -6.44 11.13 18.97
CA PRO A 95 -5.26 10.72 19.72
C PRO A 95 -4.22 11.84 19.85
N TYR A 96 -4.19 12.77 18.90
CA TYR A 96 -3.28 13.89 18.87
C TYR A 96 -3.52 14.92 19.98
N VAL A 97 -4.75 15.01 20.51
CA VAL A 97 -5.14 15.88 21.61
C VAL A 97 -5.23 15.09 22.93
N ALA A 98 -5.72 13.85 22.88
CA ALA A 98 -6.00 13.04 24.08
C ALA A 98 -4.75 12.51 24.78
N PHE A 99 -3.60 12.49 24.12
CA PHE A 99 -2.34 11.95 24.65
C PHE A 99 -1.23 13.00 24.63
N SER A 100 -0.22 12.83 25.49
CA SER A 100 0.98 13.65 25.49
C SER A 100 1.99 13.08 24.50
N TRP A 101 2.56 13.94 23.69
CA TRP A 101 3.59 13.61 22.71
C TRP A 101 4.94 14.18 23.16
N PRO A 102 6.09 13.61 22.71
CA PRO A 102 7.40 14.13 22.99
C PRO A 102 7.57 15.59 22.53
N ASP A 103 8.35 16.41 23.25
CA ASP A 103 8.50 17.86 22.98
C ASP A 103 9.05 18.18 21.57
N HIS A 104 9.78 17.25 20.95
CA HIS A 104 10.34 17.41 19.59
C HIS A 104 9.37 16.94 18.49
N VAL A 105 8.16 16.48 18.85
CA VAL A 105 7.10 16.10 17.91
C VAL A 105 6.17 17.27 17.70
N HIS A 106 6.15 17.80 16.49
CA HIS A 106 5.23 18.84 16.09
C HIS A 106 4.06 18.24 15.32
N ILE A 107 2.85 18.49 15.80
CA ILE A 107 1.59 18.08 15.15
C ILE A 107 0.93 19.31 14.56
N PHE A 108 0.73 19.33 13.25
CA PHE A 108 -0.07 20.38 12.62
C PHE A 108 -1.54 20.25 13.03
N THR A 109 -2.17 21.38 13.31
CA THR A 109 -3.52 21.39 13.92
C THR A 109 -4.53 22.19 13.13
N ASP A 110 -4.06 22.92 12.10
CA ASP A 110 -4.85 23.85 11.31
C ASP A 110 -5.03 23.32 9.89
N PRO A 111 -6.21 23.48 9.25
CA PRO A 111 -6.37 23.14 7.84
C PRO A 111 -5.54 24.04 6.90
N GLU A 112 -5.19 25.24 7.34
CA GLU A 112 -4.29 26.12 6.60
C GLU A 112 -2.82 25.74 6.82
N LEU A 113 -1.95 26.02 5.84
CA LEU A 113 -0.52 25.75 5.95
C LEU A 113 0.12 26.54 7.09
N GLN A 114 0.65 25.83 8.06
CA GLN A 114 1.48 26.36 9.13
C GLN A 114 2.96 26.20 8.75
N ALA A 115 3.83 27.06 9.24
CA ALA A 115 5.27 27.00 9.00
C ALA A 115 6.04 26.87 10.31
N VAL A 116 6.97 25.94 10.37
CA VAL A 116 7.86 25.71 11.51
C VAL A 116 9.30 25.80 11.04
N GLU A 117 10.03 26.78 11.56
CA GLU A 117 11.44 26.98 11.23
C GLU A 117 12.33 26.10 12.12
N LEU A 118 13.31 25.45 11.49
CA LEU A 118 14.38 24.70 12.13
C LEU A 118 15.74 25.36 11.86
N PRO A 119 16.14 26.38 12.66
CA PRO A 119 17.35 27.15 12.39
C PRO A 119 18.62 26.31 12.34
N GLY A 120 18.69 25.26 13.17
CA GLY A 120 19.83 24.33 13.20
C GLY A 120 20.03 23.52 11.90
N LEU A 121 18.96 23.36 11.10
CA LEU A 121 19.00 22.65 9.82
C LEU A 121 18.90 23.60 8.62
N ASN A 122 18.75 24.90 8.85
CA ASN A 122 18.47 25.91 7.83
C ASN A 122 17.29 25.50 6.94
N CYS A 123 16.20 25.01 7.54
CA CYS A 123 15.01 24.61 6.82
C CYS A 123 13.71 25.07 7.50
N VAL A 124 12.63 25.09 6.73
CA VAL A 124 11.27 25.37 7.18
C VAL A 124 10.37 24.23 6.72
N VAL A 125 9.62 23.65 7.66
CA VAL A 125 8.60 22.63 7.35
C VAL A 125 7.24 23.31 7.32
N HIS A 126 6.55 23.20 6.20
CA HIS A 126 5.17 23.65 6.02
C HIS A 126 4.24 22.45 6.03
N GLY A 127 3.19 22.50 6.81
CA GLY A 127 2.19 21.42 6.87
C GLY A 127 0.84 21.92 7.31
N CYS A 128 -0.17 21.11 7.11
CA CYS A 128 -1.54 21.34 7.55
C CYS A 128 -2.19 20.03 7.99
N ALA A 129 -3.30 20.10 8.69
CA ALA A 129 -4.06 18.96 9.16
C ALA A 129 -5.36 18.78 8.38
N PHE A 130 -5.81 17.54 8.22
CA PHE A 130 -7.23 17.28 8.10
C PHE A 130 -7.90 17.59 9.45
N THR A 131 -8.98 18.37 9.42
CA THR A 131 -9.83 18.69 10.58
C THR A 131 -11.23 18.08 10.44
N ALA A 132 -11.45 17.34 9.37
CA ALA A 132 -12.64 16.56 9.04
C ALA A 132 -12.23 15.37 8.15
N PRO A 133 -13.06 14.33 8.01
CA PRO A 133 -12.71 13.16 7.18
C PRO A 133 -12.62 13.45 5.68
N HIS A 134 -13.10 14.60 5.25
CA HIS A 134 -13.07 15.04 3.83
C HIS A 134 -12.59 16.48 3.75
N ARG A 135 -11.84 16.76 2.66
CA ARG A 135 -11.37 18.08 2.30
C ARG A 135 -11.34 18.20 0.77
N GLU A 136 -12.12 19.12 0.20
CA GLU A 136 -12.28 19.29 -1.26
C GLU A 136 -11.38 20.39 -1.84
N ASP A 137 -10.79 21.23 -1.01
CA ASP A 137 -9.90 22.33 -1.41
C ASP A 137 -8.43 21.86 -1.48
N ASP A 138 -7.67 22.51 -2.37
CA ASP A 138 -6.23 22.30 -2.51
C ASP A 138 -5.49 22.95 -1.34
N PRO A 139 -4.79 22.18 -0.48
CA PRO A 139 -4.07 22.71 0.67
C PRO A 139 -2.91 23.63 0.29
N LEU A 140 -2.45 23.60 -0.96
CA LEU A 140 -1.35 24.42 -1.47
C LEU A 140 -1.84 25.64 -2.27
N ALA A 141 -3.17 25.88 -2.32
CA ALA A 141 -3.72 27.00 -3.08
C ALA A 141 -3.13 28.34 -2.64
N GLY A 142 -2.45 29.03 -3.56
CA GLY A 142 -1.85 30.33 -3.29
C GLY A 142 -0.54 30.32 -2.51
N PHE A 143 -0.04 29.15 -2.10
CA PHE A 143 1.24 29.06 -1.39
C PHE A 143 2.43 29.16 -2.36
N THR A 144 3.44 29.91 -1.94
CA THR A 144 4.77 29.96 -2.57
C THR A 144 5.82 30.11 -1.46
N ALA A 145 6.79 29.23 -1.42
CA ALA A 145 7.89 29.30 -0.47
C ALA A 145 8.74 30.56 -0.71
N PRO A 146 9.15 31.30 0.35
CA PRO A 146 10.06 32.41 0.23
C PRO A 146 11.40 32.00 -0.42
N ASP A 147 12.00 32.91 -1.17
CA ASP A 147 13.37 32.77 -1.67
C ASP A 147 14.34 33.43 -0.66
N ASP A 148 14.48 32.77 0.51
CA ASP A 148 15.25 33.24 1.66
C ASP A 148 16.53 32.44 1.93
N GLY A 149 16.88 31.58 1.01
CA GLY A 149 18.06 30.70 1.12
C GLY A 149 17.89 29.49 2.07
N LYS A 150 16.69 29.29 2.61
CA LYS A 150 16.37 28.12 3.42
C LYS A 150 15.80 27.00 2.56
N LEU A 151 15.85 25.79 3.09
CA LEU A 151 15.20 24.63 2.48
C LEU A 151 13.74 24.57 2.93
N HIS A 152 12.80 24.78 2.02
CA HIS A 152 11.38 24.67 2.30
C HIS A 152 10.87 23.28 1.96
N LEU A 153 10.27 22.61 2.96
CA LEU A 153 9.71 21.26 2.88
C LEU A 153 8.21 21.32 3.10
N LEU A 154 7.45 20.49 2.39
CA LEU A 154 6.02 20.29 2.59
C LEU A 154 5.79 18.94 3.28
N CYS A 155 4.93 18.89 4.29
CA CYS A 155 4.42 17.71 4.95
C CYS A 155 2.89 17.75 4.89
N VAL A 156 2.29 17.09 3.91
CA VAL A 156 0.87 17.24 3.57
C VAL A 156 0.25 15.89 3.26
N HIS A 157 -0.90 15.61 3.87
CA HIS A 157 -1.74 14.51 3.47
C HIS A 157 -2.70 14.94 2.37
N GLY A 158 -2.76 14.21 1.25
CA GLY A 158 -3.64 14.55 0.14
C GLY A 158 -3.33 13.81 -1.15
N GLU A 159 -4.25 13.85 -2.08
CA GLU A 159 -4.20 13.18 -3.37
C GLU A 159 -3.74 14.11 -4.48
N MET A 160 -2.74 13.68 -5.28
CA MET A 160 -2.35 14.42 -6.48
C MET A 160 -3.48 14.39 -7.50
N GLY A 161 -4.08 15.57 -7.79
CA GLY A 161 -5.20 15.68 -8.72
C GLY A 161 -5.82 17.06 -8.72
N LEU A 162 -6.78 17.28 -9.64
CA LEU A 162 -7.49 18.57 -9.77
C LEU A 162 -8.80 18.61 -8.98
N THR A 163 -9.34 17.46 -8.65
CA THR A 163 -10.62 17.29 -7.93
C THR A 163 -10.57 16.01 -7.10
N GLY A 164 -11.24 16.01 -5.99
CA GLY A 164 -11.31 14.87 -5.08
C GLY A 164 -11.88 15.31 -3.73
N SER A 165 -12.03 14.36 -2.82
CA SER A 165 -12.54 14.60 -1.47
C SER A 165 -11.47 14.47 -0.39
N TYR A 166 -10.20 14.30 -0.79
CA TYR A 166 -9.09 14.05 0.10
C TYR A 166 -7.92 15.01 -0.18
N ALA A 167 -8.19 16.32 -0.03
CA ALA A 167 -7.23 17.41 -0.24
C ALA A 167 -6.53 17.28 -1.62
N PRO A 168 -7.27 17.51 -2.73
CA PRO A 168 -6.71 17.40 -4.07
C PRO A 168 -5.60 18.43 -4.27
N ILE A 169 -4.39 17.97 -4.56
CA ILE A 169 -3.20 18.81 -4.77
C ILE A 169 -3.05 19.03 -6.28
N ASP A 170 -3.36 20.26 -6.75
CA ASP A 170 -3.13 20.62 -8.15
C ASP A 170 -1.63 20.62 -8.46
N PRO A 171 -1.16 19.87 -9.46
CA PRO A 171 0.24 19.92 -9.90
C PRO A 171 0.79 21.33 -10.15
N LYS A 172 -0.07 22.27 -10.57
CA LYS A 172 0.32 23.66 -10.75
C LYS A 172 0.50 24.40 -9.42
N SER A 173 -0.28 24.09 -8.39
CA SER A 173 -0.08 24.63 -7.04
C SER A 173 1.23 24.10 -6.46
N LEU A 174 1.50 22.82 -6.65
CA LEU A 174 2.76 22.22 -6.23
C LEU A 174 3.97 22.83 -7.00
N GLU A 175 3.85 23.08 -8.30
CA GLU A 175 4.87 23.80 -9.07
C GLU A 175 5.11 25.22 -8.53
N ARG A 176 4.03 25.98 -8.28
CA ARG A 176 4.11 27.34 -7.73
C ARG A 176 4.66 27.38 -6.31
N SER A 177 4.48 26.30 -5.54
CA SER A 177 4.98 26.24 -4.16
C SER A 177 6.47 26.49 -4.06
N SER A 178 7.23 26.14 -5.11
CA SER A 178 8.69 26.26 -5.16
C SER A 178 9.43 25.63 -3.98
N ALA A 179 8.76 24.71 -3.24
CA ALA A 179 9.38 23.93 -2.18
C ALA A 179 10.44 22.99 -2.76
N ALA A 180 11.44 22.63 -1.97
CA ALA A 180 12.46 21.69 -2.39
C ALA A 180 11.93 20.25 -2.45
N TYR A 181 11.05 19.90 -1.51
CA TYR A 181 10.46 18.57 -1.41
C TYR A 181 9.06 18.63 -0.80
N ALA A 182 8.15 17.82 -1.34
CA ALA A 182 6.83 17.57 -0.77
C ALA A 182 6.73 16.12 -0.33
N ALA A 183 6.68 15.91 0.98
CA ALA A 183 6.34 14.64 1.59
C ALA A 183 4.81 14.51 1.61
N LEU A 184 4.29 13.58 0.82
CA LEU A 184 2.86 13.34 0.64
C LEU A 184 2.45 12.01 1.28
N GLY A 185 1.27 11.99 1.94
CA GLY A 185 0.56 10.80 2.39
C GLY A 185 -0.77 10.65 1.68
N HIS A 186 -1.51 9.58 1.92
CA HIS A 186 -2.79 9.17 1.36
C HIS A 186 -2.71 8.04 0.35
N VAL A 187 -1.70 7.99 -0.50
CA VAL A 187 -1.56 6.96 -1.53
C VAL A 187 -0.69 5.81 -1.00
N HIS A 188 -1.29 4.62 -0.84
CA HIS A 188 -0.63 3.45 -0.25
C HIS A 188 0.39 2.76 -1.17
N ALA A 189 0.53 3.22 -2.40
CA ALA A 189 1.56 2.79 -3.34
C ALA A 189 2.71 3.80 -3.36
N ALA A 190 3.94 3.32 -3.29
CA ALA A 190 5.10 4.19 -3.44
C ALA A 190 5.11 4.83 -4.82
N GLY A 191 5.32 6.13 -4.86
CA GLY A 191 5.32 6.91 -6.09
C GLY A 191 6.03 8.25 -5.92
N SER A 192 6.47 8.84 -7.02
CA SER A 192 7.16 10.12 -6.97
C SER A 192 7.09 10.85 -8.30
N GLY A 193 7.38 12.12 -8.26
CA GLY A 193 7.42 12.95 -9.46
C GLY A 193 7.98 14.32 -9.18
N ARG A 194 7.82 15.19 -10.17
CA ARG A 194 8.29 16.58 -10.14
C ARG A 194 7.23 17.53 -10.67
N ALA A 195 7.10 18.67 -10.01
CA ALA A 195 6.29 19.79 -10.46
C ALA A 195 7.16 21.07 -10.37
N GLY A 196 7.61 21.56 -11.51
CA GLY A 196 8.60 22.65 -11.56
C GLY A 196 9.91 22.29 -10.83
N LYS A 197 10.21 23.03 -9.78
CA LYS A 197 11.38 22.77 -8.90
C LYS A 197 11.08 21.75 -7.79
N THR A 198 9.81 21.57 -7.45
CA THR A 198 9.38 20.75 -6.31
C THR A 198 9.41 19.27 -6.68
N LEU A 199 10.17 18.50 -5.92
CA LEU A 199 10.07 17.05 -5.93
C LEU A 199 8.99 16.62 -4.96
N TRP A 200 8.21 15.62 -5.32
CA TRP A 200 7.21 15.05 -4.43
C TRP A 200 7.28 13.53 -4.43
N ALA A 201 6.90 12.94 -3.33
CA ALA A 201 6.79 11.49 -3.24
C ALA A 201 5.71 11.06 -2.25
N TYR A 202 5.17 9.88 -2.52
CA TYR A 202 4.43 9.03 -1.59
C TYR A 202 5.34 7.88 -1.20
N PRO A 203 5.54 7.57 0.08
CA PRO A 203 6.29 6.38 0.50
C PRO A 203 5.45 5.12 0.33
N GLY A 204 4.12 5.26 0.22
CA GLY A 204 3.15 4.19 0.41
C GLY A 204 2.99 3.83 1.88
N CYS A 205 2.19 2.81 2.17
CA CYS A 205 2.09 2.29 3.53
C CYS A 205 3.36 1.49 3.91
N PRO A 206 3.78 1.49 5.18
CA PRO A 206 4.98 0.77 5.62
C PRO A 206 4.75 -0.74 5.81
N GLU A 207 3.50 -1.18 5.84
CA GLU A 207 3.09 -2.59 5.93
C GLU A 207 1.76 -2.79 5.20
N GLY A 208 1.67 -3.79 4.32
CA GLY A 208 0.43 -4.08 3.59
C GLY A 208 -0.66 -4.64 4.49
N ARG A 209 -1.93 -4.34 4.19
CA ARG A 209 -3.11 -4.77 4.95
C ARG A 209 -4.06 -5.65 4.13
N GLY A 210 -3.88 -5.68 2.80
CA GLY A 210 -4.72 -6.43 1.88
C GLY A 210 -4.03 -6.79 0.57
N PHE A 211 -4.73 -7.56 -0.26
CA PHE A 211 -4.25 -7.94 -1.60
C PHE A 211 -4.37 -6.83 -2.65
N ASP A 212 -4.75 -5.66 -2.26
CA ASP A 212 -4.69 -4.39 -3.00
C ASP A 212 -3.39 -3.63 -2.72
N GLU A 213 -2.63 -4.04 -1.68
CA GLU A 213 -1.37 -3.43 -1.26
C GLU A 213 -0.19 -4.40 -1.43
N LEU A 214 0.06 -4.84 -2.66
CA LEU A 214 1.04 -5.89 -2.98
C LEU A 214 2.50 -5.45 -2.82
N GLY A 215 3.36 -6.45 -2.66
CA GLY A 215 4.82 -6.32 -2.70
C GLY A 215 5.44 -5.68 -1.46
N PRO A 216 6.71 -5.30 -1.57
CA PRO A 216 7.42 -4.68 -0.46
C PRO A 216 6.85 -3.30 -0.11
N LYS A 217 6.72 -3.04 1.18
CA LYS A 217 6.21 -1.82 1.78
C LYS A 217 7.28 -1.20 2.67
N GLY A 218 7.32 0.14 2.76
CA GLY A 218 8.43 0.76 3.45
C GLY A 218 8.31 2.27 3.63
N ALA A 219 9.47 2.91 3.68
CA ALA A 219 9.63 4.35 3.86
C ALA A 219 10.68 4.91 2.89
N LEU A 220 10.75 6.23 2.79
CA LEU A 220 11.75 6.92 2.00
C LEU A 220 12.79 7.57 2.91
N ILE A 221 14.06 7.41 2.55
CA ILE A 221 15.16 8.23 3.05
C ILE A 221 15.48 9.25 1.97
N VAL A 222 15.28 10.53 2.28
CA VAL A 222 15.50 11.63 1.33
C VAL A 222 16.73 12.43 1.78
N SER A 223 17.67 12.60 0.87
CA SER A 223 18.95 13.27 1.12
C SER A 223 19.06 14.54 0.28
N PHE A 224 19.58 15.62 0.90
CA PHE A 224 19.80 16.92 0.28
C PHE A 224 21.29 17.28 0.37
N GLY A 225 21.90 17.73 -0.74
CA GLY A 225 23.31 18.13 -0.75
C GLY A 225 23.99 17.95 -2.11
N GLU A 226 25.14 18.62 -2.32
CA GLU A 226 25.86 18.66 -3.60
C GLU A 226 26.48 17.32 -4.05
N ASN A 227 26.65 16.36 -3.13
CA ASN A 227 27.33 15.09 -3.40
C ASN A 227 26.38 13.87 -3.37
N VAL A 228 25.08 14.08 -3.53
CA VAL A 228 24.12 12.99 -3.50
C VAL A 228 24.15 12.27 -4.86
N GLN A 229 24.60 11.01 -4.88
CA GLN A 229 24.49 10.18 -6.07
C GLN A 229 23.00 9.92 -6.37
N LEU A 230 22.57 10.40 -7.52
CA LEU A 230 21.22 10.21 -8.04
C LEU A 230 20.96 8.71 -8.26
N GLY A 231 20.07 8.14 -7.50
CA GLY A 231 19.68 6.75 -7.70
C GLY A 231 18.62 6.32 -6.71
N ILE A 232 17.51 5.81 -7.21
CA ILE A 232 16.59 5.02 -6.41
C ILE A 232 17.15 3.61 -6.41
N SER A 233 17.79 3.22 -5.33
CA SER A 233 18.22 1.84 -5.16
C SER A 233 17.33 1.16 -4.15
N SER A 234 16.44 0.32 -4.65
CA SER A 234 15.92 -0.81 -3.87
C SER A 234 16.26 -2.07 -4.66
N PRO A 235 17.09 -2.96 -4.14
CA PRO A 235 17.38 -4.23 -4.81
C PRO A 235 16.12 -5.09 -4.99
N ASP A 236 15.11 -4.91 -4.13
CA ASP A 236 13.87 -5.70 -4.09
C ASP A 236 12.60 -4.84 -3.88
N GLY A 237 12.70 -3.52 -3.99
CA GLY A 237 11.55 -2.59 -3.84
C GLY A 237 10.73 -2.46 -5.12
N PRO A 238 9.48 -1.93 -5.03
CA PRO A 238 8.72 -1.60 -6.21
C PRO A 238 9.53 -0.65 -7.08
N PRO A 239 9.49 -0.81 -8.42
CA PRO A 239 10.16 0.12 -9.31
C PRO A 239 9.51 1.49 -9.15
N MET A 240 10.12 2.36 -8.36
CA MET A 240 9.79 3.77 -8.42
C MET A 240 10.30 4.27 -9.77
N ALA A 241 9.45 4.99 -10.49
CA ALA A 241 9.89 5.66 -11.72
C ALA A 241 11.13 6.51 -11.38
N PRO A 242 12.17 6.50 -12.24
CA PRO A 242 13.35 7.34 -12.01
C PRO A 242 12.87 8.78 -11.84
N ILE A 243 13.17 9.38 -10.69
CA ILE A 243 12.92 10.80 -10.49
C ILE A 243 13.96 11.52 -11.32
N ASP A 244 13.54 12.27 -12.36
CA ASP A 244 14.43 13.22 -13.02
C ASP A 244 14.68 14.38 -12.05
N MET A 245 15.79 14.29 -11.34
CA MET A 245 16.18 15.24 -10.28
C MET A 245 16.68 16.55 -10.88
N GLY A 246 16.88 16.64 -12.18
CA GLY A 246 17.51 17.81 -12.82
C GLY A 246 18.82 18.17 -12.12
N ASN A 247 19.10 19.47 -11.98
CA ASN A 247 20.29 19.96 -11.27
C ASN A 247 20.07 20.18 -9.76
N GLN A 248 18.98 19.70 -9.16
CA GLN A 248 18.76 19.83 -7.72
C GLN A 248 19.36 18.62 -6.99
N PRO A 249 20.17 18.84 -5.96
CA PRO A 249 20.84 17.77 -5.22
C PRO A 249 19.92 17.12 -4.18
N VAL A 250 18.87 16.45 -4.64
CA VAL A 250 17.95 15.69 -3.79
C VAL A 250 17.85 14.26 -4.32
N ALA A 251 18.03 13.27 -3.45
CA ALA A 251 17.81 11.86 -3.77
C ALA A 251 16.86 11.21 -2.76
N ALA A 252 16.02 10.31 -3.24
CA ALA A 252 15.17 9.49 -2.40
C ALA A 252 15.53 8.01 -2.57
N LYS A 253 15.68 7.31 -1.44
CA LYS A 253 15.92 5.86 -1.37
C LYS A 253 14.72 5.21 -0.71
N PHE A 254 14.07 4.27 -1.38
CA PHE A 254 13.05 3.44 -0.74
C PHE A 254 13.73 2.36 0.10
N VAL A 255 13.26 2.21 1.34
CA VAL A 255 13.75 1.19 2.28
C VAL A 255 12.57 0.34 2.73
N PRO A 256 12.55 -0.96 2.39
CA PRO A 256 11.53 -1.87 2.88
C PRO A 256 11.59 -1.99 4.39
N VAL A 257 10.44 -1.86 5.07
CA VAL A 257 10.31 -2.05 6.53
C VAL A 257 9.23 -3.05 6.88
N CYS A 258 8.46 -3.52 5.88
CA CYS A 258 7.40 -4.50 6.10
C CYS A 258 7.96 -5.82 6.62
N GLN A 259 7.20 -6.45 7.51
CA GLN A 259 7.53 -7.77 8.03
C GLN A 259 7.00 -8.87 7.12
N ARG A 260 5.88 -8.60 6.44
CA ARG A 260 5.23 -9.51 5.51
C ARG A 260 4.77 -8.76 4.27
N GLN A 261 4.71 -9.49 3.17
CA GLN A 261 4.19 -8.97 1.92
C GLN A 261 2.88 -9.67 1.57
N TYR A 262 1.99 -8.93 0.91
CA TYR A 262 0.90 -9.52 0.16
C TYR A 262 1.36 -9.78 -1.27
N ARG A 263 1.16 -11.03 -1.74
CA ARG A 263 1.61 -11.46 -3.07
C ARG A 263 0.49 -12.18 -3.80
N ILE A 264 0.40 -11.99 -5.10
CA ILE A 264 -0.48 -12.76 -5.99
C ILE A 264 0.42 -13.50 -6.96
N GLU A 265 0.31 -14.84 -6.98
CA GLU A 265 1.12 -15.70 -7.82
C GLU A 265 0.23 -16.61 -8.66
N THR A 266 0.59 -16.82 -9.92
CA THR A 266 -0.10 -17.76 -10.80
C THR A 266 0.63 -19.08 -10.79
N VAL A 267 -0.11 -20.18 -10.58
CA VAL A 267 0.41 -21.53 -10.46
C VAL A 267 -0.36 -22.45 -11.41
N ASP A 268 0.34 -23.27 -12.19
CA ASP A 268 -0.30 -24.28 -12.98
C ASP A 268 -0.92 -25.35 -12.07
N VAL A 269 -2.20 -25.67 -12.29
CA VAL A 269 -2.94 -26.64 -11.47
C VAL A 269 -2.31 -28.04 -11.52
N ASN A 270 -1.65 -28.39 -12.61
CA ASN A 270 -1.00 -29.68 -12.81
C ASN A 270 0.36 -29.78 -12.09
N ASP A 271 1.02 -28.63 -11.87
CA ASP A 271 2.31 -28.52 -11.19
C ASP A 271 2.22 -27.90 -9.79
N PHE A 272 1.02 -27.85 -9.22
CA PHE A 272 0.74 -27.18 -7.95
C PHE A 272 1.73 -27.52 -6.82
N SER A 273 2.11 -28.79 -6.71
CA SER A 273 3.02 -29.24 -5.64
C SER A 273 4.45 -28.75 -5.80
N ALA A 274 4.91 -28.58 -7.04
CA ALA A 274 6.24 -28.10 -7.34
C ALA A 274 6.35 -26.56 -7.15
N ALA A 275 5.22 -25.86 -7.19
CA ALA A 275 5.15 -24.43 -6.99
C ALA A 275 5.16 -24.02 -5.49
N LEU A 276 4.95 -24.97 -4.56
CA LEU A 276 4.99 -24.67 -3.15
C LEU A 276 6.44 -24.49 -2.67
N PRO A 277 6.72 -23.47 -1.83
CA PRO A 277 8.07 -23.25 -1.33
C PRO A 277 8.54 -24.42 -0.45
N THR A 278 9.84 -24.71 -0.47
CA THR A 278 10.45 -25.79 0.32
C THR A 278 10.51 -25.47 1.82
N GLY A 279 10.36 -24.19 2.19
CA GLY A 279 10.35 -23.72 3.57
C GLY A 279 9.08 -22.95 3.89
N GLN A 280 9.00 -22.37 5.10
CA GLN A 280 7.89 -21.53 5.50
C GLN A 280 8.11 -20.11 4.99
N CYS A 281 7.23 -19.64 4.11
CA CYS A 281 7.18 -18.27 3.62
C CYS A 281 6.42 -17.40 4.64
N PRO A 282 6.96 -16.24 5.06
CA PRO A 282 6.30 -15.37 6.03
C PRO A 282 5.12 -14.58 5.44
N ASP A 283 4.91 -14.62 4.13
CA ASP A 283 3.99 -13.75 3.41
C ASP A 283 2.54 -14.26 3.40
N LEU A 284 1.65 -13.35 3.02
CA LEU A 284 0.25 -13.65 2.71
C LEU A 284 0.14 -13.78 1.18
N VAL A 285 -0.23 -14.96 0.71
CA VAL A 285 -0.16 -15.28 -0.72
C VAL A 285 -1.54 -15.67 -1.25
N ARG A 286 -1.92 -15.10 -2.39
CA ARG A 286 -3.06 -15.54 -3.17
C ARG A 286 -2.55 -16.29 -4.39
N LEU A 287 -2.84 -17.59 -4.46
CA LEU A 287 -2.50 -18.44 -5.58
C LEU A 287 -3.66 -18.46 -6.58
N LEU A 288 -3.39 -18.04 -7.80
CA LEU A 288 -4.30 -18.16 -8.93
C LEU A 288 -3.97 -19.46 -9.64
N LEU A 289 -4.85 -20.44 -9.51
CA LEU A 289 -4.71 -21.71 -10.23
C LEU A 289 -5.03 -21.48 -11.70
N ALA A 290 -4.07 -21.67 -12.57
CA ALA A 290 -4.20 -21.53 -14.02
C ALA A 290 -3.97 -22.90 -14.71
N GLY A 291 -4.03 -22.89 -16.04
CA GLY A 291 -3.87 -24.09 -16.86
C GLY A 291 -5.17 -24.78 -17.17
N GLU A 292 -5.07 -25.88 -17.89
CA GLU A 292 -6.23 -26.66 -18.30
C GLU A 292 -6.55 -27.76 -17.28
N SER A 293 -7.83 -27.88 -16.90
CA SER A 293 -8.31 -28.93 -16.00
C SER A 293 -9.70 -29.41 -16.43
N ARG A 294 -9.87 -30.72 -16.57
CA ARG A 294 -11.18 -31.35 -16.85
C ARG A 294 -12.10 -31.25 -15.64
N ASP A 295 -11.54 -31.53 -14.48
CA ASP A 295 -12.27 -31.52 -13.22
C ASP A 295 -12.15 -30.16 -12.53
N THR A 296 -13.16 -29.79 -11.75
CA THR A 296 -13.07 -28.62 -10.87
C THR A 296 -12.03 -28.87 -9.80
N PRO A 297 -10.99 -28.04 -9.66
CA PRO A 297 -9.98 -28.23 -8.63
C PRO A 297 -10.60 -28.21 -7.23
N ASN A 298 -10.24 -29.17 -6.39
CA ASN A 298 -10.65 -29.16 -4.99
C ASN A 298 -9.86 -28.10 -4.21
N LEU A 299 -10.37 -26.86 -4.21
CA LEU A 299 -9.70 -25.72 -3.57
C LEU A 299 -9.45 -25.95 -2.07
N ALA A 300 -10.36 -26.63 -1.37
CA ALA A 300 -10.20 -26.90 0.06
C ALA A 300 -8.99 -27.83 0.32
N ALA A 301 -8.87 -28.91 -0.47
CA ALA A 301 -7.74 -29.84 -0.36
C ALA A 301 -6.41 -29.17 -0.76
N LEU A 302 -6.40 -28.37 -1.82
CA LEU A 302 -5.22 -27.64 -2.27
C LEU A 302 -4.81 -26.57 -1.25
N THR A 303 -5.77 -25.83 -0.67
CA THR A 303 -5.51 -24.86 0.41
C THR A 303 -4.91 -25.55 1.64
N ALA A 304 -5.47 -26.70 2.06
CA ALA A 304 -4.92 -27.46 3.19
C ALA A 304 -3.47 -27.91 2.95
N ARG A 305 -3.11 -28.23 1.70
CA ARG A 305 -1.72 -28.57 1.32
C ARG A 305 -0.80 -27.37 1.31
N ALA A 306 -1.27 -26.21 0.85
CA ALA A 306 -0.48 -24.99 0.77
C ALA A 306 -0.32 -24.32 2.15
N ALA A 307 -1.30 -24.42 3.03
CA ALA A 307 -1.35 -23.68 4.31
C ALA A 307 -0.09 -23.81 5.19
N PRO A 308 0.60 -24.98 5.28
CA PRO A 308 1.83 -25.09 6.08
C PRO A 308 3.02 -24.29 5.54
N HIS A 309 2.97 -23.90 4.27
CA HIS A 309 4.08 -23.23 3.57
C HIS A 309 4.03 -21.70 3.64
N PHE A 310 2.90 -21.11 4.04
CA PHE A 310 2.71 -19.66 4.06
C PHE A 310 2.15 -19.19 5.40
N PHE A 311 2.40 -17.94 5.75
CA PHE A 311 1.70 -17.36 6.89
C PHE A 311 0.18 -17.36 6.66
N HIS A 312 -0.25 -17.00 5.46
CA HIS A 312 -1.64 -17.10 5.02
C HIS A 312 -1.68 -17.39 3.51
N VAL A 313 -2.59 -18.25 3.09
CA VAL A 313 -2.77 -18.55 1.67
C VAL A 313 -4.25 -18.58 1.31
N GLU A 314 -4.58 -17.95 0.19
CA GLU A 314 -5.88 -18.05 -0.49
C GLU A 314 -5.69 -18.67 -1.87
N LEU A 315 -6.62 -19.48 -2.29
CA LEU A 315 -6.64 -20.03 -3.65
C LEU A 315 -7.83 -19.47 -4.43
N ARG A 316 -7.58 -19.15 -5.70
CA ARG A 316 -8.62 -18.79 -6.67
C ARG A 316 -8.49 -19.65 -7.90
N ASP A 317 -9.59 -20.24 -8.32
CA ASP A 317 -9.63 -21.04 -9.56
C ASP A 317 -9.75 -20.10 -10.78
N ARG A 318 -8.76 -20.17 -11.66
CA ARG A 318 -8.69 -19.53 -12.96
C ARG A 318 -8.37 -20.55 -14.06
N THR A 319 -8.58 -21.85 -13.76
CA THR A 319 -8.33 -22.91 -14.74
C THR A 319 -9.39 -22.87 -15.85
N THR A 320 -8.97 -23.29 -17.02
CA THR A 320 -9.85 -23.40 -18.20
C THR A 320 -10.14 -24.86 -18.52
N LEU A 321 -11.21 -25.09 -19.27
CA LEU A 321 -11.46 -26.41 -19.86
C LEU A 321 -10.41 -26.69 -20.94
N PRO A 322 -9.91 -27.94 -21.05
CA PRO A 322 -8.98 -28.31 -22.10
C PRO A 322 -9.53 -28.04 -23.51
N ALA A 323 -8.64 -27.61 -24.40
CA ALA A 323 -9.01 -27.30 -25.78
C ALA A 323 -9.66 -28.47 -26.52
N ASP A 324 -9.24 -29.71 -26.20
CA ASP A 324 -9.81 -30.93 -26.75
C ASP A 324 -11.30 -31.14 -26.34
N LEU A 325 -11.68 -30.67 -25.17
CA LEU A 325 -13.09 -30.67 -24.74
C LEU A 325 -13.94 -29.70 -25.56
N TRP A 326 -13.39 -28.52 -25.88
CA TRP A 326 -14.09 -27.57 -26.76
C TRP A 326 -14.17 -28.07 -28.21
N ALA A 327 -13.20 -28.87 -28.67
CA ALA A 327 -13.28 -29.52 -29.98
C ALA A 327 -14.51 -30.46 -30.10
N ARG A 328 -14.95 -31.05 -28.98
CA ARG A 328 -16.19 -31.82 -28.91
C ARG A 328 -17.48 -31.01 -29.19
N ALA A 329 -17.40 -29.70 -29.22
CA ALA A 329 -18.48 -28.84 -29.67
C ALA A 329 -18.92 -29.14 -31.12
N GLU A 330 -18.03 -29.73 -31.95
CA GLU A 330 -18.32 -30.18 -33.32
C GLU A 330 -19.05 -31.52 -33.38
N GLU A 331 -19.17 -32.24 -32.25
CA GLU A 331 -19.90 -33.53 -32.22
C GLU A 331 -21.40 -33.30 -32.43
N ASP A 332 -22.04 -34.19 -33.20
CA ASP A 332 -23.50 -34.28 -33.29
C ASP A 332 -24.06 -35.10 -32.11
N SER A 333 -23.95 -34.52 -30.92
CA SER A 333 -24.31 -35.13 -29.65
C SER A 333 -24.90 -34.07 -28.70
N LEU A 334 -25.54 -34.52 -27.59
CA LEU A 334 -26.03 -33.59 -26.56
C LEU A 334 -24.86 -32.84 -25.91
N THR A 335 -23.72 -33.51 -25.72
CA THR A 335 -22.47 -32.87 -25.24
C THR A 335 -21.99 -31.79 -26.20
N GLY A 336 -21.99 -32.05 -27.51
CA GLY A 336 -21.60 -31.05 -28.51
C GLY A 336 -22.55 -29.85 -28.53
N LEU A 337 -23.87 -30.07 -28.45
CA LEU A 337 -24.86 -29.01 -28.38
C LEU A 337 -24.66 -28.16 -27.12
N PHE A 338 -24.48 -28.80 -25.98
CA PHE A 338 -24.20 -28.13 -24.71
C PHE A 338 -22.93 -27.25 -24.76
N LEU A 339 -21.83 -27.80 -25.28
CA LEU A 339 -20.55 -27.09 -25.40
C LEU A 339 -20.63 -25.90 -26.35
N ARG A 340 -21.36 -26.01 -27.47
CA ARG A 340 -21.61 -24.87 -28.39
C ARG A 340 -22.35 -23.73 -27.68
N GLU A 341 -23.40 -24.06 -26.94
CA GLU A 341 -24.17 -23.06 -26.19
C GLU A 341 -23.32 -22.38 -25.10
N MET A 342 -22.56 -23.17 -24.34
CA MET A 342 -21.69 -22.64 -23.28
C MET A 342 -20.57 -21.76 -23.85
N ARG A 343 -19.98 -22.13 -24.99
CA ARG A 343 -18.97 -21.32 -25.67
C ARG A 343 -19.53 -19.98 -26.15
N ALA A 344 -20.69 -19.99 -26.77
CA ALA A 344 -21.36 -18.75 -27.21
C ALA A 344 -21.66 -17.79 -26.05
N ARG A 345 -22.06 -18.33 -24.88
CA ARG A 345 -22.27 -17.54 -23.67
C ARG A 345 -20.97 -16.97 -23.13
N LEU A 346 -19.89 -17.77 -23.08
CA LEU A 346 -18.58 -17.32 -22.62
C LEU A 346 -18.00 -16.20 -23.51
N ASP A 347 -18.19 -16.32 -24.83
CA ASP A 347 -17.70 -15.31 -25.78
C ASP A 347 -18.42 -13.97 -25.64
N SER A 348 -19.67 -13.97 -25.13
CA SER A 348 -20.50 -12.77 -24.92
C SER A 348 -20.50 -12.25 -23.47
N ALA A 349 -19.94 -12.99 -22.53
CA ALA A 349 -19.95 -12.68 -21.10
C ALA A 349 -18.91 -11.62 -20.71
N ASP A 350 -19.21 -10.83 -19.69
CA ASP A 350 -18.22 -9.99 -19.04
C ASP A 350 -17.29 -10.80 -18.11
N GLU A 351 -16.20 -10.19 -17.65
CA GLU A 351 -15.20 -10.87 -16.80
C GLU A 351 -15.79 -11.40 -15.49
N SER A 352 -16.83 -10.75 -14.96
CA SER A 352 -17.46 -11.16 -13.69
C SER A 352 -18.32 -12.42 -13.84
N GLU A 353 -18.83 -12.70 -15.02
CA GLU A 353 -19.70 -13.83 -15.34
C GLU A 353 -18.91 -15.07 -15.81
N LYS A 354 -17.72 -14.88 -16.40
CA LYS A 354 -16.94 -15.97 -17.01
C LYS A 354 -16.64 -17.12 -16.04
N ASP A 355 -16.28 -16.82 -14.81
CA ASP A 355 -15.99 -17.84 -13.80
C ASP A 355 -17.21 -18.73 -13.52
N THR A 356 -18.39 -18.13 -13.41
CA THR A 356 -19.65 -18.85 -13.20
C THR A 356 -20.01 -19.73 -14.40
N LEU A 357 -19.81 -19.21 -15.61
CA LEU A 357 -20.09 -19.97 -16.85
C LEU A 357 -19.12 -21.12 -17.05
N LEU A 358 -17.82 -20.96 -16.74
CA LEU A 358 -16.84 -22.04 -16.77
C LEU A 358 -17.18 -23.13 -15.77
N LEU A 359 -17.60 -22.77 -14.57
CA LEU A 359 -18.05 -23.71 -13.56
C LEU A 359 -19.30 -24.46 -14.02
N ALA A 360 -20.28 -23.74 -14.61
CA ALA A 360 -21.47 -24.35 -15.18
C ALA A 360 -21.14 -25.32 -16.32
N ALA A 361 -20.16 -24.98 -17.18
CA ALA A 361 -19.71 -25.87 -18.25
C ALA A 361 -19.11 -27.17 -17.70
N ARG A 362 -18.31 -27.09 -16.65
CA ARG A 362 -17.73 -28.27 -15.98
C ARG A 362 -18.80 -29.18 -15.38
N TYR A 363 -19.72 -28.62 -14.60
CA TYR A 363 -20.80 -29.38 -14.00
C TYR A 363 -21.73 -30.02 -15.03
N GLY A 364 -22.05 -29.27 -16.10
CA GLY A 364 -22.85 -29.77 -17.18
C GLY A 364 -22.20 -30.96 -17.92
N LEU A 365 -20.87 -30.85 -18.18
CA LEU A 365 -20.12 -31.96 -18.78
C LEU A 365 -20.08 -33.19 -17.88
N ALA A 366 -19.76 -33.02 -16.59
CA ALA A 366 -19.72 -34.10 -15.62
C ALA A 366 -21.10 -34.81 -15.53
N ALA A 367 -22.20 -34.03 -15.55
CA ALA A 367 -23.55 -34.59 -15.54
C ALA A 367 -23.88 -35.39 -16.82
N LEU A 368 -23.43 -34.89 -17.99
CA LEU A 368 -23.63 -35.54 -19.28
C LEU A 368 -22.80 -36.81 -19.45
N GLU A 369 -21.65 -36.90 -18.81
CA GLU A 369 -20.74 -38.06 -18.85
C GLU A 369 -21.04 -39.11 -17.76
N GLY A 370 -22.11 -38.92 -16.99
CA GLY A 370 -22.55 -39.86 -15.96
C GLY A 370 -21.68 -39.87 -14.71
N GLY A 371 -21.00 -38.76 -14.43
CA GLY A 371 -20.21 -38.58 -13.21
C GLY A 371 -21.10 -38.66 -11.97
N GLU A 372 -20.87 -39.68 -11.15
CA GLU A 372 -21.46 -39.81 -9.83
C GLU A 372 -20.78 -38.80 -8.91
N ASP A 373 -21.58 -37.95 -8.22
CA ASP A 373 -21.16 -37.06 -7.13
C ASP A 373 -20.42 -35.77 -7.53
N ILE A 374 -21.15 -34.87 -8.21
CA ILE A 374 -20.72 -33.49 -8.36
C ILE A 374 -20.96 -32.80 -7.02
N ARG A 375 -19.95 -32.74 -6.14
CA ARG A 375 -19.99 -31.93 -4.91
C ARG A 375 -19.48 -30.55 -5.20
N PRO A 376 -20.22 -29.48 -4.75
CA PRO A 376 -19.80 -28.11 -4.91
C PRO A 376 -18.53 -27.76 -4.13
#